data_ab3c1d977e7ff87b14696742d9f74290
#
_entry.id   ab3c1d977e7ff87b14696742d9f74290
#
_cell.length_a   1.000
_cell.length_b   1.000
_cell.length_c   1.000
_cell.angle_alpha   90.00
_cell.angle_beta   90.00
_cell.angle_gamma   90.00
#
_symmetry.space_group_name_H-M   'P 1'
#
loop_
_entity.id
_entity.type
_entity.pdbx_description
1 polymer ?
#
loop_
_entity_poly.entity_id
_entity_poly.type
_entity_poly.pdbx_seq_one_letter_code
_entity_poly.pdbx_strand_id
1 'polypeptide(L)'
;IHGFASNHGVNWLFPQWVRTLTKAGRRTIVFDNRGHGRSEKLYDPALYRPWIMARDAVNLLDHLGIERADVMGYSMGARIAAHLALAAPGHVRGLVLGGLGIHLVDGAGLPIGIADAMEAESVSQLTDPMQIMFRTFAEATKSDLRALAACMRGSRHAMSAAEVAAIEAPTLICVGSEDDVAGDPLPLASLMKNARALVIAGRDHNRAVGDKEAKQGVLAFLESLPH
;
A
#
# COMPACT_ATOMS: atom_id res chain seq x y z
N ILE A 1 -6.28 -0.82 -0.08
CA ILE A 1 -5.57 -0.21 1.07
C ILE A 1 -4.60 0.84 0.53
N HIS A 2 -4.74 2.12 0.91
CA HIS A 2 -3.95 3.23 0.37
C HIS A 2 -2.57 3.37 1.02
N GLY A 3 -1.68 4.18 0.38
CA GLY A 3 -0.33 4.46 0.83
C GLY A 3 -0.23 5.50 1.95
N PHE A 4 1.00 5.72 2.45
CA PHE A 4 1.32 6.69 3.49
C PHE A 4 0.96 8.13 3.06
N ALA A 5 0.50 8.95 4.00
CA ALA A 5 0.08 10.34 3.82
C ALA A 5 -1.06 10.55 2.80
N SER A 6 -1.63 9.47 2.27
CA SER A 6 -2.74 9.46 1.31
C SER A 6 -4.09 9.22 2.01
N ASN A 7 -5.14 9.01 1.24
CA ASN A 7 -6.46 8.59 1.68
C ASN A 7 -7.18 7.86 0.54
N HIS A 8 -8.37 7.31 0.80
CA HIS A 8 -9.15 6.60 -0.21
C HIS A 8 -9.43 7.43 -1.47
N GLY A 9 -9.67 8.74 -1.31
CA GLY A 9 -9.93 9.66 -2.42
C GLY A 9 -8.72 9.83 -3.32
N VAL A 10 -7.58 10.18 -2.71
CA VAL A 10 -6.34 10.47 -3.43
C VAL A 10 -5.76 9.22 -4.09
N ASN A 11 -5.78 8.09 -3.40
CA ASN A 11 -5.15 6.87 -3.90
C ASN A 11 -6.04 6.09 -4.88
N TRP A 12 -7.38 6.16 -4.74
CA TRP A 12 -8.29 5.28 -5.48
C TRP A 12 -9.34 5.98 -6.32
N LEU A 13 -9.92 7.11 -5.85
CA LEU A 13 -10.96 7.82 -6.61
C LEU A 13 -10.35 8.68 -7.70
N PHE A 14 -9.38 9.54 -7.39
CA PHE A 14 -8.74 10.42 -8.39
C PHE A 14 -8.06 9.65 -9.52
N PRO A 15 -7.28 8.60 -9.26
CA PRO A 15 -6.73 7.77 -10.33
C PRO A 15 -7.76 6.89 -11.04
N GLN A 16 -9.06 7.01 -10.71
CA GLN A 16 -10.17 6.29 -11.34
C GLN A 16 -10.17 4.76 -11.11
N TRP A 17 -9.52 4.26 -10.05
CA TRP A 17 -9.51 2.82 -9.75
C TRP A 17 -10.91 2.29 -9.44
N VAL A 18 -11.67 2.99 -8.58
CA VAL A 18 -13.04 2.58 -8.24
C VAL A 18 -13.90 2.48 -9.50
N ARG A 19 -13.83 3.50 -10.37
CA ARG A 19 -14.56 3.49 -11.64
C ARG A 19 -14.13 2.34 -12.55
N THR A 20 -12.81 2.06 -12.61
CA THR A 20 -12.25 0.98 -13.43
C THR A 20 -12.76 -0.38 -12.97
N LEU A 21 -12.70 -0.65 -11.67
CA LEU A 21 -13.12 -1.93 -11.09
C LEU A 21 -14.65 -2.11 -11.14
N THR A 22 -15.43 -1.07 -10.84
CA THR A 22 -16.89 -1.15 -10.90
C THR A 22 -17.41 -1.34 -12.32
N LYS A 23 -16.77 -0.74 -13.33
CA LYS A 23 -17.07 -1.01 -14.74
C LYS A 23 -16.77 -2.45 -15.16
N ALA A 24 -15.81 -3.10 -14.50
CA ALA A 24 -15.50 -4.51 -14.67
C ALA A 24 -16.42 -5.44 -13.81
N GLY A 25 -17.54 -4.91 -13.31
CA GLY A 25 -18.53 -5.68 -12.53
C GLY A 25 -18.12 -6.01 -11.11
N ARG A 26 -17.07 -5.37 -10.55
CA ARG A 26 -16.56 -5.67 -9.22
C ARG A 26 -17.12 -4.73 -8.16
N ARG A 27 -17.68 -5.27 -7.07
CA ARG A 27 -17.93 -4.51 -5.85
C ARG A 27 -16.60 -4.02 -5.31
N THR A 28 -16.44 -2.72 -5.10
CA THR A 28 -15.19 -2.11 -4.67
C THR A 28 -15.36 -1.45 -3.30
N ILE A 29 -14.52 -1.81 -2.35
CA ILE A 29 -14.49 -1.27 -1.00
C ILE A 29 -13.20 -0.47 -0.85
N VAL A 30 -13.31 0.78 -0.44
CA VAL A 30 -12.19 1.67 -0.13
C VAL A 30 -12.43 2.29 1.25
N PHE A 31 -11.37 2.42 2.03
CA PHE A 31 -11.43 3.00 3.37
C PHE A 31 -10.15 3.80 3.65
N ASP A 32 -10.19 4.64 4.67
CA ASP A 32 -9.01 5.33 5.14
C ASP A 32 -8.34 4.49 6.24
N ASN A 33 -7.05 4.26 6.10
CA ASN A 33 -6.26 3.62 7.15
C ASN A 33 -6.32 4.44 8.44
N ARG A 34 -6.15 3.80 9.61
CA ARG A 34 -5.97 4.52 10.88
C ARG A 34 -4.90 5.61 10.73
N GLY A 35 -5.10 6.74 11.38
CA GLY A 35 -4.23 7.91 11.27
C GLY A 35 -4.42 8.76 10.02
N HIS A 36 -5.17 8.29 9.01
CA HIS A 36 -5.33 8.95 7.71
C HIS A 36 -6.79 9.35 7.44
N GLY A 37 -6.96 10.27 6.50
CA GLY A 37 -8.27 10.68 5.98
C GLY A 37 -9.29 10.98 7.09
N ARG A 38 -10.41 10.26 7.08
CA ARG A 38 -11.50 10.40 8.07
C ARG A 38 -11.38 9.44 9.25
N SER A 39 -10.47 8.47 9.20
CA SER A 39 -10.27 7.51 10.28
C SER A 39 -9.64 8.17 11.50
N GLU A 40 -9.78 7.52 12.65
CA GLU A 40 -9.26 7.96 13.94
C GLU A 40 -7.76 8.28 13.86
N LYS A 41 -7.36 9.37 14.51
CA LYS A 41 -5.97 9.82 14.61
C LYS A 41 -5.36 9.28 15.89
N LEU A 42 -4.36 8.42 15.74
CA LEU A 42 -3.65 7.77 16.82
C LEU A 42 -2.22 8.29 16.86
N TYR A 43 -1.61 8.39 18.04
CA TYR A 43 -0.32 9.04 18.22
C TYR A 43 0.75 8.11 18.80
N ASP A 44 0.38 6.86 19.11
CA ASP A 44 1.32 5.82 19.52
C ASP A 44 1.81 5.03 18.30
N PRO A 45 3.12 5.03 17.96
CA PRO A 45 3.68 4.24 16.87
C PRO A 45 3.35 2.74 16.94
N ALA A 46 3.20 2.18 18.15
CA ALA A 46 2.90 0.77 18.32
C ALA A 46 1.57 0.36 17.69
N LEU A 47 0.62 1.30 17.54
CA LEU A 47 -0.68 1.08 16.93
C LEU A 47 -0.65 1.05 15.39
N TYR A 48 0.48 1.40 14.76
CA TYR A 48 0.64 1.44 13.30
C TYR A 48 1.44 0.27 12.74
N ARG A 49 1.71 -0.76 13.53
CA ARG A 49 2.39 -1.95 13.03
C ARG A 49 1.59 -2.57 11.89
N PRO A 50 2.22 -3.01 10.78
CA PRO A 50 1.51 -3.46 9.59
C PRO A 50 0.48 -4.56 9.86
N TRP A 51 0.77 -5.50 10.75
CA TRP A 51 -0.18 -6.57 11.14
C TRP A 51 -1.37 -6.08 11.95
N ILE A 52 -1.23 -4.95 12.70
CA ILE A 52 -2.35 -4.32 13.40
C ILE A 52 -3.25 -3.60 12.38
N MET A 53 -2.65 -2.90 11.42
CA MET A 53 -3.39 -2.24 10.34
C MET A 53 -4.04 -3.27 9.39
N ALA A 54 -3.40 -4.41 9.16
CA ALA A 54 -3.99 -5.53 8.43
C ALA A 54 -5.26 -6.07 9.11
N ARG A 55 -5.27 -6.14 10.45
CA ARG A 55 -6.46 -6.54 11.21
C ARG A 55 -7.64 -5.59 11.00
N ASP A 56 -7.41 -4.29 10.80
CA ASP A 56 -8.51 -3.36 10.49
C ASP A 56 -9.22 -3.74 9.20
N ALA A 57 -8.46 -4.15 8.18
CA ALA A 57 -9.05 -4.60 6.92
C ALA A 57 -9.81 -5.92 7.07
N VAL A 58 -9.30 -6.87 7.86
CA VAL A 58 -10.02 -8.13 8.18
C VAL A 58 -11.31 -7.82 8.93
N ASN A 59 -11.24 -7.01 9.99
CA ASN A 59 -12.42 -6.60 10.76
C ASN A 59 -13.47 -5.89 9.89
N LEU A 60 -13.04 -5.12 8.88
CA LEU A 60 -13.96 -4.49 7.93
C LEU A 60 -14.65 -5.54 7.04
N LEU A 61 -13.94 -6.55 6.56
CA LEU A 61 -14.53 -7.65 5.78
C LEU A 61 -15.56 -8.41 6.62
N ASP A 62 -15.21 -8.76 7.86
CA ASP A 62 -16.10 -9.45 8.80
C ASP A 62 -17.37 -8.63 9.08
N HIS A 63 -17.20 -7.31 9.36
CA HIS A 63 -18.31 -6.38 9.59
C HIS A 63 -19.26 -6.30 8.38
N LEU A 64 -18.75 -6.42 7.17
CA LEU A 64 -19.52 -6.38 5.93
C LEU A 64 -20.07 -7.77 5.53
N GLY A 65 -19.80 -8.82 6.28
CA GLY A 65 -20.16 -10.20 5.97
C GLY A 65 -19.48 -10.72 4.70
N ILE A 66 -18.24 -10.29 4.44
CA ILE A 66 -17.47 -10.71 3.26
C ILE A 66 -16.42 -11.72 3.70
N GLU A 67 -16.66 -12.97 3.35
CA GLU A 67 -15.76 -14.08 3.69
C GLU A 67 -14.42 -13.96 2.94
N ARG A 68 -14.43 -13.54 1.67
CA ARG A 68 -13.25 -13.53 0.81
C ARG A 68 -13.27 -12.39 -0.19
N ALA A 69 -12.13 -11.73 -0.41
CA ALA A 69 -11.99 -10.60 -1.32
C ALA A 69 -10.65 -10.65 -2.08
N ASP A 70 -10.59 -9.93 -3.20
CA ASP A 70 -9.33 -9.52 -3.79
C ASP A 70 -8.81 -8.30 -3.01
N VAL A 71 -7.59 -8.36 -2.54
CA VAL A 71 -6.99 -7.30 -1.73
C VAL A 71 -5.93 -6.57 -2.55
N MET A 72 -6.11 -5.26 -2.70
CA MET A 72 -5.15 -4.39 -3.38
C MET A 72 -4.60 -3.35 -2.41
N GLY A 73 -3.29 -3.28 -2.30
CA GLY A 73 -2.58 -2.26 -1.53
C GLY A 73 -1.60 -1.48 -2.38
N TYR A 74 -1.31 -0.23 -2.00
CA TYR A 74 -0.29 0.60 -2.65
C TYR A 74 0.72 1.11 -1.64
N SER A 75 2.03 0.95 -1.91
CA SER A 75 3.13 1.43 -1.05
C SER A 75 3.00 0.88 0.39
N MET A 76 2.83 1.71 1.41
CA MET A 76 2.51 1.28 2.77
C MET A 76 1.28 0.34 2.78
N GLY A 77 0.26 0.64 1.99
CA GLY A 77 -0.92 -0.22 1.85
C GLY A 77 -0.62 -1.60 1.27
N ALA A 78 0.38 -1.73 0.40
CA ALA A 78 0.85 -3.01 -0.11
C ALA A 78 1.52 -3.84 1.01
N ARG A 79 2.32 -3.20 1.87
CA ARG A 79 2.88 -3.85 3.06
C ARG A 79 1.78 -4.37 4.00
N ILE A 80 0.76 -3.56 4.25
CA ILE A 80 -0.41 -3.96 5.06
C ILE A 80 -1.14 -5.13 4.40
N ALA A 81 -1.34 -5.09 3.07
CA ALA A 81 -2.01 -6.15 2.32
C ALA A 81 -1.23 -7.48 2.35
N ALA A 82 0.10 -7.42 2.29
CA ALA A 82 0.95 -8.61 2.44
C ALA A 82 0.82 -9.25 3.83
N HIS A 83 0.83 -8.44 4.90
CA HIS A 83 0.58 -8.93 6.26
C HIS A 83 -0.84 -9.50 6.42
N LEU A 84 -1.85 -8.91 5.76
CA LEU A 84 -3.21 -9.46 5.75
C LEU A 84 -3.23 -10.84 5.10
N ALA A 85 -2.62 -10.98 3.93
CA ALA A 85 -2.59 -12.24 3.19
C ALA A 85 -1.85 -13.35 3.97
N LEU A 86 -0.81 -13.00 4.72
CA LEU A 86 -0.10 -13.94 5.60
C LEU A 86 -0.94 -14.35 6.80
N ALA A 87 -1.58 -13.38 7.49
CA ALA A 87 -2.25 -13.62 8.76
C ALA A 87 -3.68 -14.18 8.60
N ALA A 88 -4.35 -13.88 7.49
CA ALA A 88 -5.73 -14.25 7.22
C ALA A 88 -5.91 -14.77 5.77
N PRO A 89 -5.21 -15.85 5.38
CA PRO A 89 -5.20 -16.33 3.99
C PRO A 89 -6.61 -16.71 3.49
N GLY A 90 -7.50 -17.15 4.36
CA GLY A 90 -8.89 -17.44 4.01
C GLY A 90 -9.69 -16.24 3.48
N HIS A 91 -9.33 -15.01 3.87
CA HIS A 91 -9.98 -13.78 3.43
C HIS A 91 -9.46 -13.26 2.08
N VAL A 92 -8.34 -13.80 1.56
CA VAL A 92 -7.68 -13.27 0.36
C VAL A 92 -7.80 -14.25 -0.79
N ARG A 93 -8.55 -13.88 -1.84
CA ARG A 93 -8.65 -14.63 -3.09
C ARG A 93 -7.48 -14.34 -4.01
N GLY A 94 -7.14 -13.06 -4.15
CA GLY A 94 -6.01 -12.56 -4.91
C GLY A 94 -5.41 -11.32 -4.25
N LEU A 95 -4.12 -11.15 -4.42
CA LEU A 95 -3.35 -10.07 -3.80
C LEU A 95 -2.70 -9.20 -4.88
N VAL A 96 -2.86 -7.87 -4.78
CA VAL A 96 -2.16 -6.91 -5.63
C VAL A 96 -1.29 -6.01 -4.75
N LEU A 97 0.02 -6.06 -4.97
CA LEU A 97 1.01 -5.24 -4.29
C LEU A 97 1.51 -4.17 -5.29
N GLY A 98 0.95 -2.97 -5.20
CA GLY A 98 1.36 -1.83 -6.02
C GLY A 98 2.40 -0.95 -5.32
N GLY A 99 3.42 -0.49 -6.05
CA GLY A 99 4.45 0.40 -5.52
C GLY A 99 5.24 -0.18 -4.33
N LEU A 100 5.43 -1.51 -4.32
CA LEU A 100 6.24 -2.20 -3.32
C LEU A 100 6.81 -3.48 -3.93
N GLY A 101 8.12 -3.51 -4.12
CA GLY A 101 8.91 -4.64 -4.57
C GLY A 101 9.74 -5.23 -3.43
N ILE A 102 11.02 -5.48 -3.69
CA ILE A 102 11.91 -6.17 -2.72
C ILE A 102 12.08 -5.41 -1.39
N HIS A 103 11.80 -4.11 -1.36
CA HIS A 103 11.82 -3.33 -0.12
C HIS A 103 10.75 -3.78 0.92
N LEU A 104 9.87 -4.70 0.57
CA LEU A 104 9.06 -5.43 1.55
C LEU A 104 9.92 -6.29 2.48
N VAL A 105 11.01 -6.85 1.97
CA VAL A 105 11.88 -7.82 2.67
C VAL A 105 13.13 -7.19 3.24
N ASP A 106 13.86 -6.40 2.48
CA ASP A 106 15.11 -5.79 2.92
C ASP A 106 14.92 -4.59 3.85
N GLY A 107 13.68 -4.17 4.08
CA GLY A 107 13.35 -3.08 4.99
C GLY A 107 13.66 -1.70 4.47
N ALA A 108 14.16 -1.56 3.25
CA ALA A 108 14.35 -0.28 2.59
C ALA A 108 12.98 0.37 2.24
N GLY A 109 13.00 1.47 1.57
CA GLY A 109 11.83 2.27 1.23
C GLY A 109 11.90 3.65 1.88
N LEU A 110 10.78 4.20 2.32
CA LEU A 110 10.75 5.57 2.88
C LEU A 110 11.68 5.71 4.10
N PRO A 111 12.62 6.68 4.10
CA PRO A 111 13.52 6.92 5.23
C PRO A 111 12.76 7.29 6.51
N ILE A 112 13.31 6.93 7.67
CA ILE A 112 12.73 7.30 8.98
C ILE A 112 12.62 8.83 9.15
N GLY A 113 13.52 9.60 8.55
CA GLY A 113 13.50 11.07 8.55
C GLY A 113 12.21 11.69 7.99
N ILE A 114 11.36 10.91 7.30
CA ILE A 114 10.01 11.36 6.93
C ILE A 114 9.16 11.64 8.18
N ALA A 115 9.34 10.88 9.26
CA ALA A 115 8.65 11.14 10.52
C ALA A 115 9.05 12.49 11.12
N ASP A 116 10.34 12.81 11.08
CA ASP A 116 10.87 14.09 11.60
C ASP A 116 10.39 15.26 10.73
N ALA A 117 10.28 15.04 9.41
CA ALA A 117 9.69 16.03 8.51
C ALA A 117 8.21 16.33 8.83
N MET A 118 7.44 15.34 9.30
CA MET A 118 6.06 15.59 9.76
C MET A 118 6.00 16.43 11.04
N GLU A 119 7.03 16.37 11.88
CA GLU A 119 7.11 17.11 13.15
C GLU A 119 7.83 18.47 13.04
N ALA A 120 8.47 18.75 11.91
CA ALA A 120 9.09 20.05 11.67
C ALA A 120 8.05 21.19 11.75
N GLU A 121 8.44 22.35 12.23
CA GLU A 121 7.52 23.50 12.31
C GLU A 121 7.02 23.96 10.93
N SER A 122 7.87 23.86 9.91
CA SER A 122 7.57 24.29 8.55
C SER A 122 8.35 23.49 7.50
N VAL A 123 7.76 23.36 6.31
CA VAL A 123 8.46 22.81 5.12
C VAL A 123 9.76 23.57 4.82
N SER A 124 9.83 24.86 5.11
CA SER A 124 11.01 25.69 4.85
C SER A 124 12.25 25.32 5.66
N GLN A 125 12.09 24.54 6.73
CA GLN A 125 13.22 24.01 7.53
C GLN A 125 13.79 22.71 6.96
N LEU A 126 13.12 22.09 5.98
CA LEU A 126 13.54 20.85 5.38
C LEU A 126 14.48 21.10 4.21
N THR A 127 15.51 20.26 4.08
CA THR A 127 16.49 20.33 2.99
C THR A 127 16.48 19.07 2.12
N ASP A 128 16.02 17.95 2.64
CA ASP A 128 15.92 16.68 1.92
C ASP A 128 14.71 16.70 0.96
N PRO A 129 14.90 16.44 -0.35
CA PRO A 129 13.83 16.50 -1.34
C PRO A 129 12.67 15.55 -1.04
N MET A 130 12.95 14.36 -0.51
CA MET A 130 11.92 13.37 -0.19
C MET A 130 11.10 13.80 1.04
N GLN A 131 11.76 14.38 2.06
CA GLN A 131 11.09 14.96 3.21
C GLN A 131 10.16 16.11 2.80
N ILE A 132 10.66 17.03 1.95
CA ILE A 132 9.87 18.15 1.41
C ILE A 132 8.66 17.62 0.64
N MET A 133 8.86 16.66 -0.24
CA MET A 133 7.78 16.06 -1.05
C MET A 133 6.69 15.46 -0.16
N PHE A 134 7.04 14.60 0.79
CA PHE A 134 6.05 13.94 1.66
C PHE A 134 5.37 14.91 2.61
N ARG A 135 6.09 15.89 3.14
CA ARG A 135 5.49 16.91 4.00
C ARG A 135 4.51 17.78 3.21
N THR A 136 4.89 18.26 2.03
CA THR A 136 4.01 19.03 1.14
C THR A 136 2.77 18.22 0.75
N PHE A 137 2.94 16.94 0.45
CA PHE A 137 1.83 16.06 0.14
C PHE A 137 0.89 15.87 1.34
N ALA A 138 1.43 15.69 2.54
CA ALA A 138 0.64 15.56 3.76
C ALA A 138 -0.19 16.83 4.07
N GLU A 139 0.39 18.01 3.85
CA GLU A 139 -0.31 19.28 3.99
C GLU A 139 -1.41 19.45 2.93
N ALA A 140 -1.12 19.11 1.67
CA ALA A 140 -2.10 19.16 0.57
C ALA A 140 -3.29 18.21 0.80
N THR A 141 -3.07 17.06 1.43
CA THR A 141 -4.12 16.12 1.82
C THR A 141 -4.79 16.48 3.14
N LYS A 142 -4.39 17.56 3.80
CA LYS A 142 -4.87 18.00 5.12
C LYS A 142 -4.76 16.91 6.18
N SER A 143 -3.68 16.14 6.13
CA SER A 143 -3.41 15.06 7.06
C SER A 143 -3.02 15.58 8.46
N ASP A 144 -3.30 14.79 9.48
CA ASP A 144 -2.76 15.01 10.83
C ASP A 144 -1.28 14.61 10.86
N LEU A 145 -0.39 15.60 10.90
CA LEU A 145 1.05 15.39 10.80
C LEU A 145 1.62 14.58 11.98
N ARG A 146 1.06 14.72 13.19
CA ARG A 146 1.49 13.94 14.36
C ARG A 146 1.10 12.47 14.22
N ALA A 147 -0.11 12.20 13.71
CA ALA A 147 -0.54 10.84 13.41
C ALA A 147 0.31 10.21 12.30
N LEU A 148 0.68 10.99 11.28
CA LEU A 148 1.60 10.52 10.23
C LEU A 148 2.99 10.24 10.75
N ALA A 149 3.55 11.07 11.64
CA ALA A 149 4.84 10.80 12.28
C ALA A 149 4.82 9.48 13.07
N ALA A 150 3.78 9.26 13.88
CA ALA A 150 3.57 8.01 14.59
C ALA A 150 3.42 6.81 13.63
N CYS A 151 2.65 6.98 12.55
CA CYS A 151 2.48 5.96 11.52
C CYS A 151 3.81 5.60 10.85
N MET A 152 4.62 6.59 10.45
CA MET A 152 5.92 6.35 9.82
C MET A 152 6.85 5.55 10.75
N ARG A 153 6.87 5.87 12.04
CA ARG A 153 7.68 5.14 13.01
C ARG A 153 7.20 3.71 13.26
N GLY A 154 5.88 3.48 13.19
CA GLY A 154 5.27 2.18 13.48
C GLY A 154 5.18 1.22 12.30
N SER A 155 5.06 1.72 11.06
CA SER A 155 4.69 0.91 9.90
C SER A 155 5.86 0.34 9.08
N ARG A 156 7.11 0.55 9.49
CA ARG A 156 8.32 0.21 8.71
C ARG A 156 8.83 -1.22 8.87
N HIS A 157 8.05 -2.11 9.46
CA HIS A 157 8.49 -3.49 9.67
C HIS A 157 8.63 -4.22 8.32
N ALA A 158 9.82 -4.74 8.07
CA ALA A 158 10.09 -5.65 6.96
C ALA A 158 9.48 -7.02 7.25
N MET A 159 9.12 -7.74 6.21
CA MET A 159 8.80 -9.16 6.28
C MET A 159 10.05 -9.97 5.98
N SER A 160 10.24 -11.08 6.66
CA SER A 160 11.29 -12.03 6.29
C SER A 160 10.95 -12.71 4.95
N ALA A 161 11.97 -13.20 4.26
CA ALA A 161 11.77 -13.99 3.04
C ALA A 161 10.87 -15.22 3.27
N ALA A 162 10.96 -15.83 4.47
CA ALA A 162 10.11 -16.96 4.85
C ALA A 162 8.63 -16.57 5.01
N GLU A 163 8.34 -15.41 5.61
CA GLU A 163 6.96 -14.89 5.71
C GLU A 163 6.38 -14.58 4.34
N VAL A 164 7.16 -13.96 3.45
CA VAL A 164 6.73 -13.68 2.07
C VAL A 164 6.48 -14.98 1.30
N ALA A 165 7.36 -15.97 1.42
CA ALA A 165 7.20 -17.28 0.78
C ALA A 165 5.98 -18.06 1.30
N ALA A 166 5.52 -17.77 2.51
CA ALA A 166 4.32 -18.38 3.11
C ALA A 166 2.99 -17.77 2.63
N ILE A 167 3.03 -16.67 1.88
CA ILE A 167 1.81 -16.10 1.28
C ILE A 167 1.34 -17.03 0.16
N GLU A 168 0.18 -17.65 0.34
CA GLU A 168 -0.39 -18.63 -0.60
C GLU A 168 -1.23 -17.99 -1.72
N ALA A 169 -1.80 -16.82 -1.46
CA ALA A 169 -2.67 -16.13 -2.40
C ALA A 169 -1.95 -15.83 -3.72
N PRO A 170 -2.58 -16.08 -4.88
CA PRO A 170 -2.07 -15.57 -6.16
C PRO A 170 -1.80 -14.08 -6.05
N THR A 171 -0.60 -13.65 -6.47
CA THR A 171 -0.14 -12.28 -6.23
C THR A 171 0.35 -11.62 -7.53
N LEU A 172 -0.09 -10.38 -7.75
CA LEU A 172 0.49 -9.47 -8.74
C LEU A 172 1.28 -8.37 -8.03
N ILE A 173 2.55 -8.22 -8.38
CA ILE A 173 3.41 -7.15 -7.89
C ILE A 173 3.57 -6.13 -9.03
N CYS A 174 3.09 -4.90 -8.83
CA CYS A 174 3.03 -3.87 -9.87
C CYS A 174 3.85 -2.64 -9.45
N VAL A 175 4.96 -2.37 -10.13
CA VAL A 175 5.93 -1.32 -9.78
C VAL A 175 6.34 -0.55 -11.02
N GLY A 176 6.54 0.75 -10.91
CA GLY A 176 7.10 1.58 -11.97
C GLY A 176 8.60 1.32 -12.17
N SER A 177 9.08 1.39 -13.42
CA SER A 177 10.51 1.16 -13.70
C SER A 177 11.44 2.25 -13.15
N GLU A 178 10.88 3.40 -12.77
CA GLU A 178 11.58 4.55 -12.18
C GLU A 178 11.18 4.76 -10.72
N ASP A 179 10.65 3.71 -10.06
CA ASP A 179 10.18 3.77 -8.67
C ASP A 179 11.33 3.46 -7.69
N ASP A 180 11.99 4.50 -7.20
CA ASP A 180 13.10 4.41 -6.24
C ASP A 180 12.65 4.02 -4.82
N VAL A 181 11.35 4.04 -4.54
CA VAL A 181 10.79 3.74 -3.21
C VAL A 181 10.44 2.26 -3.05
N ALA A 182 9.99 1.61 -4.12
CA ALA A 182 9.46 0.26 -4.07
C ALA A 182 10.55 -0.83 -4.06
N GLY A 183 11.67 -0.59 -4.72
CA GLY A 183 12.62 -1.63 -5.10
C GLY A 183 12.11 -2.53 -6.23
N ASP A 184 13.00 -3.35 -6.79
CA ASP A 184 12.69 -4.23 -7.91
C ASP A 184 11.59 -5.26 -7.55
N PRO A 185 10.51 -5.39 -8.34
CA PRO A 185 9.45 -6.38 -8.11
C PRO A 185 9.85 -7.81 -8.46
N LEU A 186 10.84 -8.03 -9.33
CA LEU A 186 11.22 -9.38 -9.80
C LEU A 186 11.80 -10.26 -8.68
N PRO A 187 12.75 -9.79 -7.85
CA PRO A 187 13.24 -10.57 -6.73
C PRO A 187 12.13 -10.90 -5.72
N LEU A 188 11.21 -9.96 -5.44
CA LEU A 188 10.08 -10.22 -4.56
C LEU A 188 9.16 -11.30 -5.12
N ALA A 189 8.82 -11.23 -6.42
CA ALA A 189 8.01 -12.26 -7.08
C ALA A 189 8.66 -13.63 -7.02
N SER A 190 9.99 -13.70 -7.13
CA SER A 190 10.74 -14.96 -7.06
C SER A 190 10.72 -15.62 -5.68
N LEU A 191 10.48 -14.88 -4.61
CA LEU A 191 10.32 -15.41 -3.25
C LEU A 191 8.94 -16.05 -3.02
N MET A 192 7.94 -15.70 -3.82
CA MET A 192 6.54 -16.12 -3.62
C MET A 192 6.18 -17.26 -4.57
N LYS A 193 5.43 -18.24 -4.06
CA LYS A 193 5.04 -19.43 -4.84
C LYS A 193 4.16 -19.12 -6.05
N ASN A 194 3.25 -18.16 -5.90
CA ASN A 194 2.18 -17.85 -6.87
C ASN A 194 2.19 -16.37 -7.26
N ALA A 195 3.36 -15.77 -7.47
CA ALA A 195 3.46 -14.36 -7.81
C ALA A 195 3.99 -14.12 -9.22
N ARG A 196 3.58 -12.99 -9.78
CA ARG A 196 4.14 -12.42 -10.99
C ARG A 196 4.38 -10.92 -10.84
N ALA A 197 5.39 -10.41 -11.50
CA ALA A 197 5.71 -8.99 -11.52
C ALA A 197 5.17 -8.33 -12.79
N LEU A 198 4.73 -7.08 -12.65
CA LEU A 198 4.36 -6.17 -13.72
C LEU A 198 5.16 -4.89 -13.54
N VAL A 199 6.10 -4.63 -14.43
CA VAL A 199 6.90 -3.40 -14.43
C VAL A 199 6.25 -2.39 -15.36
N ILE A 200 5.90 -1.21 -14.84
CA ILE A 200 5.28 -0.13 -15.61
C ILE A 200 6.37 0.81 -16.14
N ALA A 201 6.61 0.76 -17.44
CA ALA A 201 7.70 1.49 -18.07
C ALA A 201 7.59 3.02 -17.90
N GLY A 202 8.69 3.68 -17.52
CA GLY A 202 8.80 5.14 -17.40
C GLY A 202 7.91 5.75 -16.30
N ARG A 203 7.56 4.98 -15.26
CA ARG A 203 6.73 5.47 -14.16
C ARG A 203 7.47 5.42 -12.83
N ASP A 204 7.44 6.55 -12.13
CA ASP A 204 7.85 6.70 -10.75
C ASP A 204 6.76 6.20 -9.78
N HIS A 205 7.06 6.26 -8.48
CA HIS A 205 6.17 5.84 -7.40
C HIS A 205 4.78 6.49 -7.44
N ASN A 206 4.69 7.77 -7.80
CA ASN A 206 3.43 8.52 -7.78
C ASN A 206 2.61 8.33 -9.07
N ARG A 207 3.28 8.17 -10.21
CA ARG A 207 2.63 8.03 -11.51
C ARG A 207 2.15 6.62 -11.81
N ALA A 208 2.85 5.61 -11.28
CA ALA A 208 2.49 4.21 -11.49
C ALA A 208 1.09 3.87 -10.96
N VAL A 209 0.66 4.46 -9.84
CA VAL A 209 -0.64 4.15 -9.22
C VAL A 209 -1.84 4.41 -10.15
N GLY A 210 -1.76 5.42 -10.99
CA GLY A 210 -2.85 5.82 -11.88
C GLY A 210 -2.69 5.34 -13.33
N ASP A 211 -1.62 4.64 -13.64
CA ASP A 211 -1.26 4.31 -15.01
C ASP A 211 -2.25 3.36 -15.68
N LYS A 212 -2.40 3.48 -16.99
CA LYS A 212 -3.31 2.66 -17.80
C LYS A 212 -2.84 1.20 -17.85
N GLU A 213 -1.53 0.99 -18.01
CA GLU A 213 -0.94 -0.35 -18.06
C GLU A 213 -1.11 -1.07 -16.72
N ALA A 214 -0.89 -0.36 -15.60
CA ALA A 214 -1.15 -0.89 -14.27
C ALA A 214 -2.60 -1.37 -14.12
N LYS A 215 -3.58 -0.55 -14.56
CA LYS A 215 -5.01 -0.91 -14.52
C LYS A 215 -5.35 -2.12 -15.38
N GLN A 216 -4.82 -2.16 -16.59
CA GLN A 216 -5.04 -3.29 -17.51
C GLN A 216 -4.43 -4.58 -16.95
N GLY A 217 -3.21 -4.51 -16.43
CA GLY A 217 -2.54 -5.67 -15.84
C GLY A 217 -3.25 -6.20 -14.58
N VAL A 218 -3.72 -5.31 -13.73
CA VAL A 218 -4.51 -5.70 -12.55
C VAL A 218 -5.84 -6.33 -12.95
N LEU A 219 -6.59 -5.75 -13.90
CA LEU A 219 -7.85 -6.34 -14.39
C LEU A 219 -7.62 -7.73 -14.97
N ALA A 220 -6.63 -7.90 -15.85
CA ALA A 220 -6.29 -9.19 -16.45
C ALA A 220 -5.87 -10.23 -15.37
N PHE A 221 -5.16 -9.78 -14.34
CA PHE A 221 -4.81 -10.64 -13.20
C PHE A 221 -6.07 -11.08 -12.44
N LEU A 222 -6.93 -10.15 -12.07
CA LEU A 222 -8.15 -10.45 -11.32
C LEU A 222 -9.14 -11.35 -12.09
N GLU A 223 -9.17 -11.23 -13.42
CA GLU A 223 -9.96 -12.10 -14.32
C GLU A 223 -9.38 -13.51 -14.42
N SER A 224 -8.06 -13.67 -14.27
CA SER A 224 -7.38 -14.97 -14.31
C SER A 224 -7.53 -15.80 -13.02
N LEU A 225 -8.05 -15.21 -11.94
CA LEU A 225 -8.22 -15.90 -10.67
C LEU A 225 -9.40 -16.90 -10.73
N PRO A 226 -9.28 -18.08 -10.08
CA PRO A 226 -10.40 -18.98 -9.95
C PRO A 226 -11.55 -18.34 -9.19
N HIS A 227 -12.76 -18.72 -9.57
CA HIS A 227 -14.01 -18.26 -8.91
C HIS A 227 -14.21 -18.88 -7.54
#